data_fcc7234c9cf86cee271bb17c51add7c1
#
_entry.id   fcc7234c9cf86cee271bb17c51add7c1
#
_cell.length_a   1.000
_cell.length_b   1.000
_cell.length_c   1.000
_cell.angle_alpha   90.00
_cell.angle_beta   90.00
_cell.angle_gamma   90.00
#
_symmetry.space_group_name_H-M   'P 1'
#
loop_
_entity.id
_entity.type
_entity.pdbx_description
1 polymer ?
#
loop_
_entity_poly.entity_id
_entity_poly.type
_entity_poly.pdbx_seq_one_letter_code
_entity_poly.pdbx_strand_id
1 'polypeptide(L)'
;MAHGQHGGKSGPLGAGRRRGRGRWYAVAPALAATVVAACVPAAYAAAPPAPAAAAAPAQGAGDGLDRYHRQRLAWGSCVKGPDDTAGRDLDRAGVSCADVTVPLDYADPRGRTITVAVSRLKATDTRRRIGAVLLNNGGPGGTAVESPPHIRKAMKQVGTRYDIVGFDPRFVGRSTPLDCGWPVGTAWFSAGSGRAGFDRQVALQKDLADKCRAAGASVLAHISTRNTARDMDVIRGALGERKISYLGYSYGTYLGTVYTQMFPGRYDRVVLDGAVAPGDYKARLMQGAEPENERALSDWAAWAAGRHDAHGLGRTRAEVLATVEGIVAASARGPLTVGAAPEVFRLDDTQVPLILFMGIADDTDKARTALAEQVSALAKAAQGRPAPLSPDFAQLLRYALTGEQAATGGVQAAIICGDVGAPRDPEVYWRDIERSRAAHPLFGPLTNNINPCAFWDRPREELTRVRRDAAVLIVAATGDPRTTYRSSAGLHELLPSSKLITVENANRHGLYGEYGNGCVDGEVNAYLATGKLPKEDRTCSTASPSSSSSSSSSSD
;
A
#
# COMPACT_ATOMS: atom_id res chain seq x y z
N MET A 1 -52.77 5.33 47.54
CA MET A 1 -52.45 4.49 48.74
C MET A 1 -50.95 4.50 48.82
N ALA A 2 -50.39 5.40 49.53
CA ALA A 2 -50.15 5.49 50.96
C ALA A 2 -48.93 4.66 51.38
N HIS A 3 -47.90 5.40 51.69
CA HIS A 3 -47.02 5.46 52.90
C HIS A 3 -45.89 4.41 52.91
N GLY A 4 -44.69 4.76 53.36
CA GLY A 4 -44.09 5.81 54.18
C GLY A 4 -42.58 5.62 54.16
N GLN A 5 -41.78 6.58 54.16
CA GLN A 5 -41.05 7.41 55.10
C GLN A 5 -40.40 6.66 56.29
N HIS A 6 -39.06 6.85 56.42
CA HIS A 6 -38.27 7.27 57.58
C HIS A 6 -36.79 7.12 57.22
N GLY A 7 -35.85 8.06 57.33
CA GLY A 7 -35.72 9.19 58.21
C GLY A 7 -34.60 8.93 59.21
N GLY A 8 -33.51 9.72 59.22
CA GLY A 8 -32.48 9.79 60.28
C GLY A 8 -31.09 10.05 59.70
N LYS A 9 -30.62 11.18 59.58
CA LYS A 9 -30.07 12.31 60.38
C LYS A 9 -28.74 12.03 61.12
N SER A 10 -27.83 12.90 60.76
CA SER A 10 -26.80 13.68 61.51
C SER A 10 -25.46 13.00 61.82
N GLY A 11 -24.40 13.45 61.34
CA GLY A 11 -23.48 14.52 61.38
C GLY A 11 -22.49 14.51 62.57
N PRO A 12 -21.54 15.44 62.73
CA PRO A 12 -20.17 15.41 62.16
C PRO A 12 -19.06 15.43 63.27
N LEU A 13 -17.80 15.84 62.94
CA LEU A 13 -16.59 16.09 63.78
C LEU A 13 -15.58 14.90 63.70
N GLY A 14 -14.31 15.10 63.43
CA GLY A 14 -13.43 16.15 63.84
C GLY A 14 -12.04 16.03 63.22
N ALA A 15 -11.42 17.16 63.17
CA ALA A 15 -10.08 17.46 62.68
C ALA A 15 -8.95 16.80 63.47
N GLY A 16 -7.87 16.43 62.78
CA GLY A 16 -6.62 15.99 63.38
C GLY A 16 -5.41 16.28 62.48
N ARG A 17 -4.94 17.53 62.51
CA ARG A 17 -3.61 17.88 62.00
C ARG A 17 -2.54 17.24 62.86
N ARG A 18 -1.57 16.54 62.27
CA ARG A 18 -0.23 16.48 62.82
C ARG A 18 0.81 16.65 61.73
N ARG A 19 1.56 17.76 61.83
CA ARG A 19 2.83 18.02 61.15
C ARG A 19 3.91 17.15 61.81
N GLY A 20 4.72 16.49 61.03
CA GLY A 20 5.97 15.85 61.43
C GLY A 20 7.11 16.41 60.59
N ARG A 21 7.94 17.22 61.24
CA ARG A 21 9.18 17.82 60.69
C ARG A 21 10.29 16.78 60.56
N GLY A 22 10.99 16.81 59.49
CA GLY A 22 12.40 16.96 59.36
C GLY A 22 13.33 15.82 59.71
N ARG A 23 14.24 15.55 58.87
CA ARG A 23 15.68 15.67 59.17
C ARG A 23 16.47 15.35 57.91
N TRP A 24 17.15 16.35 57.42
CA TRP A 24 18.23 16.25 56.47
C TRP A 24 19.47 15.69 57.18
N TYR A 25 20.09 14.64 56.64
CA TYR A 25 21.48 14.31 56.98
C TYR A 25 22.31 14.44 55.72
N ALA A 26 23.17 15.46 55.75
CA ALA A 26 24.31 15.60 54.85
C ALA A 26 25.42 14.67 55.36
N VAL A 27 26.02 13.90 54.48
CA VAL A 27 27.26 13.18 54.78
C VAL A 27 28.31 13.63 53.76
N ALA A 28 29.38 14.25 54.27
CA ALA A 28 30.55 14.68 53.55
C ALA A 28 31.51 13.50 53.28
N PRO A 29 32.37 13.60 52.24
CA PRO A 29 33.24 12.50 51.87
C PRO A 29 34.53 12.43 52.73
N ALA A 30 34.86 11.24 53.17
CA ALA A 30 36.17 10.95 53.81
C ALA A 30 37.19 10.52 52.75
N LEU A 31 38.27 11.28 52.63
CA LEU A 31 39.49 10.92 51.89
C LEU A 31 40.25 9.85 52.67
N ALA A 32 40.45 8.70 52.10
CA ALA A 32 41.42 7.70 52.55
C ALA A 32 42.56 7.61 51.53
N ALA A 33 43.71 8.08 51.95
CA ALA A 33 44.97 7.91 51.25
C ALA A 33 45.48 6.48 51.48
N THR A 34 45.67 5.69 50.41
CA THR A 34 46.37 4.42 50.45
C THR A 34 47.69 4.49 49.68
N VAL A 35 48.73 4.13 50.40
CA VAL A 35 50.11 4.04 49.94
C VAL A 35 50.25 2.97 48.87
N VAL A 36 50.83 3.33 47.71
CA VAL A 36 51.16 2.40 46.66
C VAL A 36 52.57 1.88 46.91
N ALA A 37 52.70 0.61 47.22
CA ALA A 37 53.98 -0.12 47.20
C ALA A 37 54.24 -0.57 45.74
N ALA A 38 55.34 -0.10 45.20
CA ALA A 38 55.81 -0.49 43.87
C ALA A 38 56.39 -1.92 43.89
N CYS A 39 55.72 -2.87 43.31
CA CYS A 39 56.30 -4.13 42.90
C CYS A 39 56.54 -4.10 41.39
N VAL A 40 57.81 -4.15 40.98
CA VAL A 40 58.24 -4.29 39.59
C VAL A 40 58.12 -5.77 39.21
N PRO A 41 57.32 -6.16 38.20
CA PRO A 41 57.42 -7.49 37.66
C PRO A 41 58.42 -7.54 36.50
N ALA A 42 59.26 -8.57 36.52
CA ALA A 42 60.24 -8.89 35.49
C ALA A 42 59.56 -9.05 34.10
N ALA A 43 60.15 -8.41 33.10
CA ALA A 43 59.74 -8.54 31.70
C ALA A 43 60.00 -9.97 31.21
N TYR A 44 58.94 -10.73 30.99
CA TYR A 44 58.98 -11.91 30.10
C TYR A 44 58.86 -11.39 28.66
N ALA A 45 59.92 -11.59 27.88
CA ALA A 45 59.90 -11.35 26.44
C ALA A 45 58.94 -12.37 25.79
N ALA A 46 57.78 -11.90 25.33
CA ALA A 46 56.86 -12.70 24.51
C ALA A 46 57.48 -12.89 23.11
N ALA A 47 57.57 -14.13 22.66
CA ALA A 47 57.93 -14.47 21.29
C ALA A 47 56.93 -13.85 20.30
N PRO A 48 57.37 -13.43 19.09
CA PRO A 48 56.45 -12.88 18.09
C PRO A 48 55.42 -13.94 17.67
N PRO A 49 54.14 -13.56 17.46
CA PRO A 49 53.17 -14.51 16.97
C PRO A 49 53.55 -14.97 15.57
N ALA A 50 53.43 -16.28 15.33
CA ALA A 50 53.59 -16.87 14.01
C ALA A 50 52.64 -16.22 13.01
N PRO A 51 53.02 -15.98 11.75
CA PRO A 51 52.12 -15.41 10.76
C PRO A 51 50.89 -16.30 10.64
N ALA A 52 49.70 -15.69 10.85
CA ALA A 52 48.45 -16.36 10.63
C ALA A 52 48.45 -16.88 9.19
N ALA A 53 48.32 -18.19 9.03
CA ALA A 53 48.10 -18.80 7.73
C ALA A 53 46.90 -18.12 7.12
N ALA A 54 47.08 -17.48 5.97
CA ALA A 54 46.00 -16.90 5.20
C ALA A 54 44.98 -18.02 4.96
N ALA A 55 43.81 -17.92 5.58
CA ALA A 55 42.71 -18.82 5.30
C ALA A 55 42.44 -18.72 3.80
N ALA A 56 42.61 -19.84 3.10
CA ALA A 56 42.21 -19.95 1.71
C ALA A 56 40.77 -19.45 1.62
N PRO A 57 40.42 -18.65 0.58
CA PRO A 57 39.05 -18.22 0.41
C PRO A 57 38.18 -19.48 0.39
N ALA A 58 37.25 -19.60 1.33
CA ALA A 58 36.25 -20.65 1.32
C ALA A 58 35.64 -20.62 -0.07
N GLN A 59 35.88 -21.67 -0.85
CA GLN A 59 35.19 -21.87 -2.12
C GLN A 59 33.71 -21.83 -1.78
N GLY A 60 33.02 -20.79 -2.26
CA GLY A 60 31.63 -20.52 -1.96
C GLY A 60 30.81 -21.77 -2.29
N ALA A 61 30.33 -22.45 -1.26
CA ALA A 61 29.10 -23.19 -1.39
C ALA A 61 28.08 -22.16 -1.92
N GLY A 62 27.74 -22.25 -3.21
CA GLY A 62 26.73 -21.39 -3.79
C GLY A 62 25.55 -21.37 -2.82
N ASP A 63 25.06 -20.20 -2.49
CA ASP A 63 24.09 -19.91 -1.41
C ASP A 63 22.78 -20.74 -1.46
N GLY A 64 22.75 -21.85 -2.18
CA GLY A 64 21.61 -22.77 -2.35
C GLY A 64 20.53 -22.22 -3.28
N LEU A 65 20.68 -20.98 -3.78
CA LEU A 65 19.70 -20.31 -4.64
C LEU A 65 19.89 -20.60 -6.15
N ASP A 66 21.05 -21.14 -6.54
CA ASP A 66 21.37 -21.46 -7.93
C ASP A 66 20.27 -22.29 -8.62
N ARG A 67 19.71 -23.29 -7.92
CA ARG A 67 18.65 -24.15 -8.45
C ARG A 67 17.38 -23.36 -8.80
N TYR A 68 17.08 -22.31 -8.03
CA TYR A 68 15.92 -21.44 -8.28
C TYR A 68 16.16 -20.49 -9.43
N HIS A 69 17.35 -19.88 -9.51
CA HIS A 69 17.71 -19.00 -10.62
C HIS A 69 17.82 -19.72 -11.96
N ARG A 70 18.17 -21.02 -11.96
CA ARG A 70 18.37 -21.82 -13.19
C ARG A 70 17.18 -22.76 -13.49
N GLN A 71 16.08 -22.65 -12.75
CA GLN A 71 14.90 -23.47 -13.02
C GLN A 71 14.34 -23.19 -14.42
N ARG A 72 13.87 -24.25 -15.09
CA ARG A 72 13.16 -24.12 -16.36
C ARG A 72 11.69 -23.89 -16.11
N LEU A 73 11.14 -22.80 -16.63
CA LEU A 73 9.73 -22.47 -16.49
C LEU A 73 8.90 -23.21 -17.55
N ALA A 74 7.88 -23.93 -17.09
CA ALA A 74 6.91 -24.61 -17.94
C ALA A 74 5.82 -23.61 -18.38
N TRP A 75 6.09 -22.88 -19.44
CA TRP A 75 5.15 -21.92 -20.02
C TRP A 75 3.99 -22.63 -20.71
N GLY A 76 2.75 -22.29 -20.34
CA GLY A 76 1.53 -22.88 -20.89
C GLY A 76 0.36 -21.91 -20.86
N SER A 77 -0.85 -22.47 -20.94
CA SER A 77 -2.12 -21.75 -20.79
C SER A 77 -2.21 -21.07 -19.44
N CYS A 78 -2.87 -19.90 -19.40
CA CYS A 78 -3.17 -19.16 -18.17
C CYS A 78 -4.44 -19.66 -17.48
N VAL A 79 -5.22 -20.53 -18.13
CA VAL A 79 -6.48 -21.07 -17.59
C VAL A 79 -6.19 -22.05 -16.45
N LYS A 80 -6.75 -21.77 -15.26
CA LYS A 80 -6.59 -22.60 -14.05
C LYS A 80 -7.82 -23.50 -13.77
N GLY A 81 -8.91 -23.32 -14.51
CA GLY A 81 -10.14 -24.12 -14.33
C GLY A 81 -11.24 -23.74 -15.31
N PRO A 82 -12.37 -24.46 -15.30
CA PRO A 82 -13.45 -24.27 -16.29
C PRO A 82 -14.08 -22.87 -16.24
N ASP A 83 -14.09 -22.22 -15.08
CA ASP A 83 -14.71 -20.91 -14.88
C ASP A 83 -13.71 -19.74 -14.98
N ASP A 84 -12.42 -20.01 -15.24
CA ASP A 84 -11.38 -18.98 -15.32
C ASP A 84 -11.49 -18.18 -16.65
N THR A 85 -12.38 -17.17 -16.63
CA THR A 85 -12.57 -16.25 -17.77
C THR A 85 -11.34 -15.40 -18.00
N ALA A 86 -10.70 -14.90 -16.94
CA ALA A 86 -9.49 -14.08 -17.01
C ALA A 86 -8.32 -14.86 -17.66
N GLY A 87 -8.14 -16.13 -17.29
CA GLY A 87 -7.14 -17.00 -17.94
C GLY A 87 -7.39 -17.19 -19.43
N ARG A 88 -8.66 -17.38 -19.84
CA ARG A 88 -9.03 -17.47 -21.26
C ARG A 88 -8.78 -16.15 -22.01
N ASP A 89 -8.99 -15.01 -21.38
CA ASP A 89 -8.70 -13.70 -21.99
C ASP A 89 -7.20 -13.50 -22.19
N LEU A 90 -6.39 -13.91 -21.21
CA LEU A 90 -4.94 -13.90 -21.32
C LEU A 90 -4.44 -14.80 -22.45
N ASP A 91 -4.95 -16.03 -22.57
CA ASP A 91 -4.58 -16.95 -23.66
C ASP A 91 -4.94 -16.35 -25.04
N ARG A 92 -6.13 -15.75 -25.16
CA ARG A 92 -6.53 -15.03 -26.40
C ARG A 92 -5.65 -13.85 -26.73
N ALA A 93 -5.11 -13.17 -25.70
CA ALA A 93 -4.16 -12.07 -25.88
C ALA A 93 -2.72 -12.55 -26.20
N GLY A 94 -2.48 -13.86 -26.29
CA GLY A 94 -1.16 -14.44 -26.56
C GLY A 94 -0.22 -14.44 -25.35
N VAL A 95 -0.76 -14.33 -24.15
CA VAL A 95 -0.01 -14.45 -22.90
C VAL A 95 0.20 -15.92 -22.57
N SER A 96 1.36 -16.26 -22.02
CA SER A 96 1.65 -17.58 -21.45
C SER A 96 1.92 -17.44 -19.96
N CYS A 97 1.46 -18.40 -19.18
CA CYS A 97 1.64 -18.44 -17.73
C CYS A 97 2.59 -19.56 -17.28
N ALA A 98 3.24 -19.37 -16.15
CA ALA A 98 4.08 -20.37 -15.50
C ALA A 98 4.12 -20.13 -13.99
N ASP A 99 4.53 -21.14 -13.25
CA ASP A 99 4.79 -21.06 -11.82
C ASP A 99 6.32 -21.06 -11.58
N VAL A 100 6.80 -20.08 -10.80
CA VAL A 100 8.19 -19.99 -10.36
C VAL A 100 8.29 -20.54 -8.94
N THR A 101 9.11 -21.56 -8.73
CA THR A 101 9.37 -22.10 -7.41
C THR A 101 10.35 -21.19 -6.68
N VAL A 102 10.04 -20.80 -5.44
CA VAL A 102 10.89 -19.99 -4.59
C VAL A 102 10.96 -20.58 -3.18
N PRO A 103 12.03 -20.33 -2.39
CA PRO A 103 12.04 -20.76 -1.00
C PRO A 103 10.98 -20.00 -0.19
N LEU A 104 10.32 -20.68 0.72
CA LEU A 104 9.49 -20.00 1.72
C LEU A 104 10.37 -19.11 2.60
N ASP A 105 11.45 -19.66 3.13
CA ASP A 105 12.46 -18.96 3.92
C ASP A 105 13.79 -18.88 3.15
N TYR A 106 14.22 -17.67 2.83
CA TYR A 106 15.51 -17.44 2.17
C TYR A 106 16.72 -17.69 3.07
N ALA A 107 16.54 -17.81 4.39
CA ALA A 107 17.58 -18.25 5.31
C ALA A 107 17.77 -19.78 5.28
N ASP A 108 16.73 -20.53 4.85
CA ASP A 108 16.80 -21.98 4.60
C ASP A 108 16.33 -22.32 3.18
N PRO A 109 17.15 -22.06 2.16
CA PRO A 109 16.75 -22.30 0.76
C PRO A 109 16.50 -23.77 0.41
N ARG A 110 16.93 -24.72 1.27
CA ARG A 110 16.70 -26.16 1.07
C ARG A 110 15.42 -26.67 1.74
N GLY A 111 14.79 -25.84 2.56
CA GLY A 111 13.55 -26.14 3.25
C GLY A 111 12.31 -26.09 2.35
N ARG A 112 11.18 -25.73 2.94
CA ARG A 112 9.89 -25.61 2.26
C ARG A 112 9.93 -24.60 1.14
N THR A 113 9.25 -24.90 0.03
CA THR A 113 9.10 -24.00 -1.13
C THR A 113 7.64 -23.58 -1.29
N ILE A 114 7.46 -22.49 -2.02
CA ILE A 114 6.17 -21.98 -2.50
C ILE A 114 6.29 -21.67 -4.00
N THR A 115 5.16 -21.40 -4.66
CA THR A 115 5.11 -20.97 -6.05
C THR A 115 4.70 -19.52 -6.16
N VAL A 116 5.33 -18.80 -7.09
CA VAL A 116 4.98 -17.45 -7.51
C VAL A 116 4.48 -17.53 -8.95
N ALA A 117 3.23 -17.15 -9.17
CA ALA A 117 2.62 -17.16 -10.50
C ALA A 117 3.18 -16.02 -11.34
N VAL A 118 3.54 -16.34 -12.57
CA VAL A 118 4.01 -15.36 -13.57
C VAL A 118 3.26 -15.54 -14.88
N SER A 119 3.05 -14.42 -15.57
CA SER A 119 2.56 -14.38 -16.95
C SER A 119 3.57 -13.66 -17.83
N ARG A 120 3.58 -13.98 -19.11
CA ARG A 120 4.49 -13.35 -20.07
C ARG A 120 3.82 -13.11 -21.42
N LEU A 121 3.85 -11.86 -21.86
CA LEU A 121 3.56 -11.48 -23.24
C LEU A 121 4.90 -11.18 -23.94
N LYS A 122 5.33 -12.10 -24.81
CA LYS A 122 6.64 -12.04 -25.46
C LYS A 122 6.82 -10.82 -26.37
N ALA A 123 8.05 -10.37 -26.49
CA ALA A 123 8.47 -9.41 -27.50
C ALA A 123 8.15 -9.93 -28.90
N THR A 124 7.55 -9.08 -29.74
CA THR A 124 7.28 -9.39 -31.16
C THR A 124 8.39 -8.90 -32.08
N ASP A 125 9.11 -7.84 -31.67
CA ASP A 125 10.32 -7.37 -32.34
C ASP A 125 11.56 -7.99 -31.67
N THR A 126 11.81 -9.25 -31.97
CA THR A 126 12.90 -10.04 -31.35
C THR A 126 14.29 -9.54 -31.72
N ARG A 127 14.44 -8.89 -32.88
CA ARG A 127 15.73 -8.32 -33.33
C ARG A 127 16.17 -7.13 -32.49
N ARG A 128 15.21 -6.35 -31.98
CA ARG A 128 15.47 -5.18 -31.14
C ARG A 128 14.98 -5.37 -29.69
N ARG A 129 14.86 -6.65 -29.28
CA ARG A 129 14.46 -6.98 -27.92
C ARG A 129 15.38 -6.30 -26.90
N ILE A 130 14.79 -5.66 -25.90
CA ILE A 130 15.50 -4.95 -24.82
C ILE A 130 15.74 -5.90 -23.62
N GLY A 131 14.74 -6.67 -23.25
CA GLY A 131 14.76 -7.57 -22.11
C GLY A 131 13.37 -7.82 -21.55
N ALA A 132 13.28 -8.29 -20.32
CA ALA A 132 12.03 -8.41 -19.59
C ALA A 132 11.72 -7.13 -18.78
N VAL A 133 10.44 -6.72 -18.75
CA VAL A 133 9.91 -5.73 -17.80
C VAL A 133 8.94 -6.42 -16.86
N LEU A 134 9.24 -6.33 -15.57
CA LEU A 134 8.43 -6.93 -14.50
C LEU A 134 7.44 -5.89 -13.95
N LEU A 135 6.17 -6.30 -13.76
CA LEU A 135 5.07 -5.42 -13.37
C LEU A 135 4.63 -5.69 -11.93
N ASN A 136 4.29 -4.63 -11.19
CA ASN A 136 3.61 -4.72 -9.90
C ASN A 136 2.60 -3.59 -9.71
N ASN A 137 1.34 -3.95 -9.51
CA ASN A 137 0.22 -3.00 -9.40
C ASN A 137 0.05 -2.39 -7.98
N GLY A 138 0.90 -2.76 -7.04
CA GLY A 138 0.87 -2.18 -5.70
C GLY A 138 -0.13 -2.84 -4.75
N GLY A 139 -0.86 -2.04 -4.03
CA GLY A 139 -1.75 -2.43 -2.96
C GLY A 139 -1.17 -2.11 -1.56
N PRO A 140 -0.32 -2.95 -0.90
CA PRO A 140 0.20 -4.26 -1.33
C PRO A 140 -0.89 -5.32 -1.51
N GLY A 141 -0.54 -6.43 -2.16
CA GLY A 141 -1.48 -7.53 -2.41
C GLY A 141 -2.22 -7.45 -3.74
N GLY A 142 -1.93 -6.45 -4.57
CA GLY A 142 -2.44 -6.37 -5.94
C GLY A 142 -1.83 -7.43 -6.85
N THR A 143 -2.68 -8.04 -7.71
CA THR A 143 -2.28 -8.99 -8.75
C THR A 143 -1.73 -8.26 -9.97
N ALA A 144 -0.78 -8.86 -10.69
CA ALA A 144 -0.25 -8.30 -11.93
C ALA A 144 -0.14 -9.34 -13.08
N VAL A 145 -0.54 -10.59 -12.85
CA VAL A 145 -0.57 -11.64 -13.89
C VAL A 145 -1.45 -11.23 -15.08
N GLU A 146 -2.49 -10.44 -14.84
CA GLU A 146 -3.42 -10.00 -15.89
C GLU A 146 -3.00 -8.70 -16.60
N SER A 147 -1.95 -8.03 -16.15
CA SER A 147 -1.55 -6.69 -16.62
C SER A 147 -0.80 -6.64 -17.96
N PRO A 148 -0.08 -7.67 -18.45
CA PRO A 148 0.77 -7.54 -19.64
C PRO A 148 0.08 -7.02 -20.90
N PRO A 149 -1.16 -7.41 -21.25
CA PRO A 149 -1.83 -6.88 -22.43
C PRO A 149 -2.12 -5.38 -22.35
N HIS A 150 -2.56 -4.91 -21.18
CA HIS A 150 -2.83 -3.50 -20.90
C HIS A 150 -1.54 -2.66 -21.01
N ILE A 151 -0.48 -3.09 -20.35
CA ILE A 151 0.81 -2.40 -20.37
C ILE A 151 1.44 -2.43 -21.78
N ARG A 152 1.27 -3.53 -22.55
CA ARG A 152 1.68 -3.57 -23.95
C ARG A 152 1.03 -2.44 -24.77
N LYS A 153 -0.25 -2.20 -24.54
CA LYS A 153 -1.00 -1.12 -25.20
C LYS A 153 -0.48 0.25 -24.80
N ALA A 154 -0.21 0.49 -23.50
CA ALA A 154 0.35 1.74 -22.99
C ALA A 154 1.76 2.01 -23.55
N MET A 155 2.59 0.98 -23.64
CA MET A 155 3.96 1.05 -24.18
C MET A 155 4.00 1.26 -25.70
N LYS A 156 2.88 1.11 -26.43
CA LYS A 156 2.82 1.27 -27.91
C LYS A 156 3.92 0.44 -28.59
N GLN A 157 4.66 1.05 -29.54
CA GLN A 157 5.75 0.37 -30.26
C GLN A 157 6.90 -0.10 -29.36
N VAL A 158 7.14 0.57 -28.24
CA VAL A 158 8.20 0.17 -27.29
C VAL A 158 7.88 -1.19 -26.69
N GLY A 159 6.60 -1.47 -26.39
CA GLY A 159 6.14 -2.74 -25.85
C GLY A 159 6.47 -3.94 -26.73
N THR A 160 6.56 -3.76 -28.06
CA THR A 160 6.95 -4.86 -28.97
C THR A 160 8.36 -5.38 -28.73
N ARG A 161 9.22 -4.59 -28.04
CA ARG A 161 10.63 -4.89 -27.78
C ARG A 161 10.87 -5.48 -26.39
N TYR A 162 9.83 -5.70 -25.60
CA TYR A 162 9.91 -6.28 -24.26
C TYR A 162 9.17 -7.59 -24.14
N ASP A 163 9.72 -8.52 -23.39
CA ASP A 163 8.90 -9.51 -22.72
C ASP A 163 8.25 -8.82 -21.52
N ILE A 164 6.94 -8.63 -21.57
CA ILE A 164 6.20 -7.99 -20.49
C ILE A 164 5.74 -9.10 -19.55
N VAL A 165 6.17 -9.03 -18.30
CA VAL A 165 5.99 -10.08 -17.30
C VAL A 165 5.19 -9.55 -16.13
N GLY A 166 3.96 -10.05 -15.97
CA GLY A 166 3.18 -9.87 -14.74
C GLY A 166 3.56 -10.95 -13.72
N PHE A 167 3.59 -10.61 -12.45
CA PHE A 167 3.71 -11.60 -11.39
C PHE A 167 2.80 -11.26 -10.22
N ASP A 168 2.21 -12.27 -9.63
CA ASP A 168 1.50 -12.15 -8.37
C ASP A 168 2.51 -12.41 -7.26
N PRO A 169 2.77 -11.46 -6.35
CA PRO A 169 3.70 -11.65 -5.25
C PRO A 169 3.38 -12.92 -4.44
N ARG A 170 4.33 -13.37 -3.61
CA ARG A 170 4.11 -14.50 -2.73
C ARG A 170 2.80 -14.36 -1.95
N PHE A 171 1.97 -15.39 -1.96
CA PHE A 171 0.64 -15.49 -1.35
C PHE A 171 -0.45 -14.60 -1.97
N VAL A 172 -0.15 -13.87 -3.04
CA VAL A 172 -1.13 -13.04 -3.77
C VAL A 172 -1.72 -13.80 -4.95
N GLY A 173 -3.00 -13.60 -5.22
CA GLY A 173 -3.67 -14.01 -6.45
C GLY A 173 -3.49 -15.47 -6.82
N ARG A 174 -2.84 -15.71 -7.97
CA ARG A 174 -2.59 -17.05 -8.53
C ARG A 174 -1.34 -17.76 -7.96
N SER A 175 -0.57 -17.09 -7.09
CA SER A 175 0.54 -17.68 -6.34
C SER A 175 0.05 -18.62 -5.25
N THR A 176 0.97 -19.30 -4.53
CA THR A 176 0.59 -20.12 -3.38
C THR A 176 -0.37 -19.35 -2.48
N PRO A 177 -1.59 -19.83 -2.23
CA PRO A 177 -2.63 -19.04 -1.57
C PRO A 177 -2.39 -18.89 -0.06
N LEU A 178 -2.82 -17.74 0.47
CA LEU A 178 -3.11 -17.53 1.88
C LEU A 178 -4.53 -17.00 1.99
N ASP A 179 -5.41 -17.74 2.63
CA ASP A 179 -6.74 -17.28 3.00
C ASP A 179 -6.86 -17.25 4.52
N CYS A 180 -7.04 -16.03 5.05
CA CYS A 180 -7.23 -15.82 6.48
C CYS A 180 -8.69 -16.06 6.95
N GLY A 181 -9.62 -16.35 6.05
CA GLY A 181 -11.04 -16.52 6.37
C GLY A 181 -11.69 -15.24 6.94
N TRP A 182 -11.32 -14.09 6.42
CA TRP A 182 -11.89 -12.81 6.85
C TRP A 182 -13.35 -12.68 6.42
N PRO A 183 -14.22 -12.09 7.26
CA PRO A 183 -15.60 -11.80 6.88
C PRO A 183 -15.75 -10.57 6.01
N VAL A 184 -14.64 -9.88 5.70
CA VAL A 184 -14.54 -8.63 4.92
C VAL A 184 -13.35 -8.70 3.98
N GLY A 185 -13.38 -7.95 2.88
CA GLY A 185 -12.29 -7.93 1.90
C GLY A 185 -11.18 -6.94 2.20
N THR A 186 -11.34 -6.09 3.21
CA THR A 186 -10.35 -5.07 3.59
C THR A 186 -10.35 -4.80 5.09
N ALA A 187 -9.24 -4.29 5.59
CA ALA A 187 -9.12 -3.77 6.96
C ALA A 187 -9.24 -2.23 7.04
N TRP A 188 -9.46 -1.53 5.93
CA TRP A 188 -9.41 -0.06 5.84
C TRP A 188 -10.75 0.60 6.16
N PHE A 189 -11.21 0.46 7.39
CA PHE A 189 -12.40 1.14 7.87
C PHE A 189 -12.04 2.38 8.68
N SER A 190 -13.00 3.32 8.76
CA SER A 190 -12.89 4.46 9.67
C SER A 190 -13.09 4.01 11.12
N ALA A 191 -12.55 4.78 12.06
CA ALA A 191 -12.88 4.65 13.47
C ALA A 191 -14.33 5.08 13.80
N GLY A 192 -15.04 5.64 12.81
CA GLY A 192 -16.36 6.21 13.01
C GLY A 192 -16.33 7.55 13.74
N SER A 193 -17.52 8.04 14.12
CA SER A 193 -17.71 9.37 14.72
C SER A 193 -17.29 9.49 16.17
N GLY A 194 -17.11 8.37 16.89
CA GLY A 194 -16.80 8.39 18.31
C GLY A 194 -16.16 7.13 18.85
N ARG A 195 -15.89 7.13 20.16
CA ARG A 195 -15.17 6.06 20.85
C ARG A 195 -15.79 4.68 20.65
N ALA A 196 -17.10 4.56 20.66
CA ALA A 196 -17.78 3.27 20.45
C ALA A 196 -17.50 2.66 19.07
N GLY A 197 -17.41 3.50 18.03
CA GLY A 197 -16.98 3.06 16.68
C GLY A 197 -15.55 2.54 16.70
N PHE A 198 -14.65 3.30 17.32
CA PHE A 198 -13.25 2.89 17.47
C PHE A 198 -13.10 1.56 18.25
N ASP A 199 -13.83 1.37 19.33
CA ASP A 199 -13.77 0.13 20.13
C ASP A 199 -14.25 -1.08 19.30
N ARG A 200 -15.27 -0.91 18.44
CA ARG A 200 -15.67 -1.94 17.46
C ARG A 200 -14.55 -2.23 16.46
N GLN A 201 -13.84 -1.19 16.00
CA GLN A 201 -12.69 -1.38 15.11
C GLN A 201 -11.53 -2.10 15.80
N VAL A 202 -11.22 -1.80 17.07
CA VAL A 202 -10.22 -2.54 17.85
C VAL A 202 -10.56 -4.03 17.89
N ALA A 203 -11.82 -4.39 18.18
CA ALA A 203 -12.27 -5.78 18.21
C ALA A 203 -12.17 -6.45 16.83
N LEU A 204 -12.62 -5.76 15.75
CA LEU A 204 -12.54 -6.26 14.39
C LEU A 204 -11.10 -6.51 13.96
N GLN A 205 -10.22 -5.52 14.11
CA GLN A 205 -8.83 -5.62 13.66
C GLN A 205 -8.06 -6.71 14.40
N LYS A 206 -8.40 -6.93 15.68
CA LYS A 206 -7.86 -8.05 16.46
C LYS A 206 -8.36 -9.41 15.92
N ASP A 207 -9.65 -9.56 15.64
CA ASP A 207 -10.22 -10.77 15.05
C ASP A 207 -9.58 -11.09 13.69
N LEU A 208 -9.41 -10.09 12.83
CA LEU A 208 -8.74 -10.23 11.53
C LEU A 208 -7.29 -10.73 11.69
N ALA A 209 -6.54 -10.19 12.64
CA ALA A 209 -5.17 -10.63 12.94
C ALA A 209 -5.13 -12.07 13.46
N ASP A 210 -6.04 -12.42 14.39
CA ASP A 210 -6.13 -13.76 14.98
C ASP A 210 -6.51 -14.80 13.93
N LYS A 211 -7.44 -14.49 13.02
CA LYS A 211 -7.79 -15.37 11.88
C LYS A 211 -6.58 -15.64 10.98
N CYS A 212 -5.83 -14.60 10.60
CA CYS A 212 -4.60 -14.80 9.81
C CYS A 212 -3.57 -15.65 10.56
N ARG A 213 -3.39 -15.43 11.87
CA ARG A 213 -2.48 -16.25 12.67
C ARG A 213 -2.92 -17.70 12.72
N ALA A 214 -4.22 -17.98 12.85
CA ALA A 214 -4.76 -19.33 12.86
C ALA A 214 -4.57 -20.05 11.51
N ALA A 215 -4.80 -19.35 10.40
CA ALA A 215 -4.69 -19.90 9.05
C ALA A 215 -3.26 -20.05 8.55
N GLY A 216 -2.35 -19.13 8.93
CA GLY A 216 -1.05 -18.97 8.29
C GLY A 216 0.15 -18.97 9.22
N ALA A 217 0.08 -19.46 10.48
CA ALA A 217 1.17 -19.35 11.47
C ALA A 217 2.56 -19.75 10.94
N SER A 218 2.64 -20.78 10.08
CA SER A 218 3.90 -21.27 9.52
C SER A 218 4.45 -20.45 8.35
N VAL A 219 3.68 -19.50 7.81
CA VAL A 219 4.08 -18.71 6.62
C VAL A 219 4.11 -17.21 6.84
N LEU A 220 3.32 -16.68 7.79
CA LEU A 220 3.18 -15.23 8.01
C LEU A 220 4.52 -14.54 8.23
N ALA A 221 5.43 -15.16 8.96
CA ALA A 221 6.76 -14.62 9.24
C ALA A 221 7.66 -14.48 7.99
N HIS A 222 7.25 -15.04 6.85
CA HIS A 222 7.97 -15.02 5.59
C HIS A 222 7.30 -14.13 4.52
N ILE A 223 6.18 -13.48 4.87
CA ILE A 223 5.47 -12.56 3.99
C ILE A 223 6.01 -11.15 4.26
N SER A 224 6.87 -10.66 3.38
CA SER A 224 7.46 -9.33 3.48
C SER A 224 7.91 -8.82 2.11
N THR A 225 8.01 -7.49 1.98
CA THR A 225 8.53 -6.85 0.78
C THR A 225 9.94 -7.31 0.43
N ARG A 226 10.80 -7.53 1.43
CA ARG A 226 12.16 -8.02 1.19
C ARG A 226 12.19 -9.43 0.60
N ASN A 227 11.30 -10.31 1.06
CA ASN A 227 11.18 -11.64 0.46
C ASN A 227 10.56 -11.59 -0.93
N THR A 228 9.58 -10.71 -1.17
CA THR A 228 9.07 -10.46 -2.53
C THR A 228 10.17 -9.93 -3.46
N ALA A 229 11.04 -9.04 -2.99
CA ALA A 229 12.18 -8.57 -3.77
C ALA A 229 13.19 -9.70 -4.09
N ARG A 230 13.38 -10.67 -3.17
CA ARG A 230 14.17 -11.88 -3.44
C ARG A 230 13.50 -12.77 -4.48
N ASP A 231 12.16 -12.90 -4.43
CA ASP A 231 11.39 -13.61 -5.47
C ASP A 231 11.57 -12.97 -6.84
N MET A 232 11.55 -11.65 -6.93
CA MET A 232 11.80 -10.92 -8.18
C MET A 232 13.18 -11.26 -8.76
N ASP A 233 14.20 -11.41 -7.91
CA ASP A 233 15.53 -11.80 -8.37
C ASP A 233 15.59 -13.26 -8.83
N VAL A 234 14.84 -14.17 -8.18
CA VAL A 234 14.66 -15.54 -8.65
C VAL A 234 13.94 -15.55 -10.01
N ILE A 235 12.85 -14.79 -10.16
CA ILE A 235 12.13 -14.64 -11.44
C ILE A 235 13.10 -14.16 -12.53
N ARG A 236 13.90 -13.11 -12.25
CA ARG A 236 14.94 -12.62 -13.17
C ARG A 236 15.86 -13.76 -13.64
N GLY A 237 16.38 -14.55 -12.71
CA GLY A 237 17.26 -15.68 -13.02
C GLY A 237 16.57 -16.76 -13.84
N ALA A 238 15.35 -17.16 -13.46
CA ALA A 238 14.53 -18.15 -14.16
C ALA A 238 14.12 -17.72 -15.57
N LEU A 239 14.00 -16.41 -15.81
CA LEU A 239 13.81 -15.83 -17.15
C LEU A 239 15.11 -15.82 -17.99
N GLY A 240 16.26 -16.14 -17.41
CA GLY A 240 17.57 -16.06 -18.05
C GLY A 240 18.08 -14.63 -18.22
N GLU A 241 17.51 -13.67 -17.50
CA GLU A 241 17.87 -12.26 -17.61
C GLU A 241 19.02 -11.87 -16.68
N ARG A 242 20.01 -11.16 -17.22
CA ARG A 242 21.06 -10.57 -16.38
C ARG A 242 20.53 -9.39 -15.57
N LYS A 243 19.63 -8.60 -16.16
CA LYS A 243 18.94 -7.46 -15.57
C LYS A 243 17.47 -7.49 -15.99
N ILE A 244 16.58 -6.97 -15.15
CA ILE A 244 15.19 -6.74 -15.50
C ILE A 244 14.87 -5.24 -15.49
N SER A 245 13.99 -4.80 -16.38
CA SER A 245 13.28 -3.54 -16.21
C SER A 245 12.11 -3.74 -15.26
N TYR A 246 11.61 -2.66 -14.67
CA TYR A 246 10.54 -2.71 -13.68
C TYR A 246 9.57 -1.54 -13.86
N LEU A 247 8.28 -1.82 -13.72
CA LEU A 247 7.22 -0.83 -13.61
C LEU A 247 6.38 -1.16 -12.37
N GLY A 248 6.38 -0.24 -11.40
CA GLY A 248 5.60 -0.39 -10.17
C GLY A 248 4.71 0.82 -9.92
N TYR A 249 3.46 0.53 -9.51
CA TYR A 249 2.49 1.53 -9.08
C TYR A 249 2.33 1.50 -7.56
N SER A 250 2.15 2.68 -6.93
CA SER A 250 1.78 2.73 -5.51
C SER A 250 2.77 1.99 -4.61
N TYR A 251 2.32 1.04 -3.78
CA TYR A 251 3.22 0.13 -3.02
C TYR A 251 4.27 -0.55 -3.91
N GLY A 252 3.96 -0.83 -5.19
CA GLY A 252 4.93 -1.39 -6.13
C GLY A 252 6.17 -0.51 -6.30
N THR A 253 6.08 0.79 -6.06
CA THR A 253 7.22 1.71 -6.08
C THR A 253 8.15 1.47 -4.88
N TYR A 254 7.58 1.21 -3.70
CA TYR A 254 8.36 0.81 -2.53
C TYR A 254 9.06 -0.55 -2.76
N LEU A 255 8.33 -1.54 -3.31
CA LEU A 255 8.93 -2.83 -3.70
C LEU A 255 10.06 -2.65 -4.72
N GLY A 256 9.87 -1.83 -5.75
CA GLY A 256 10.91 -1.50 -6.73
C GLY A 256 12.12 -0.83 -6.09
N THR A 257 11.90 0.11 -5.18
CA THR A 257 12.97 0.76 -4.40
C THR A 257 13.73 -0.29 -3.56
N VAL A 258 13.03 -1.16 -2.85
CA VAL A 258 13.64 -2.26 -2.08
C VAL A 258 14.49 -3.17 -2.98
N TYR A 259 13.97 -3.51 -4.17
CA TYR A 259 14.70 -4.35 -5.13
C TYR A 259 16.01 -3.67 -5.59
N THR A 260 15.97 -2.38 -5.93
CA THR A 260 17.19 -1.64 -6.36
C THR A 260 18.25 -1.57 -5.27
N GLN A 261 17.81 -1.46 -4.00
CA GLN A 261 18.72 -1.42 -2.85
C GLN A 261 19.33 -2.79 -2.52
N MET A 262 18.55 -3.87 -2.64
CA MET A 262 19.01 -5.24 -2.32
C MET A 262 19.84 -5.84 -3.45
N PHE A 263 19.55 -5.51 -4.71
CA PHE A 263 20.15 -6.14 -5.88
C PHE A 263 20.77 -5.11 -6.85
N PRO A 264 21.76 -4.33 -6.40
CA PRO A 264 22.42 -3.37 -7.27
C PRO A 264 23.03 -4.06 -8.49
N GLY A 265 22.82 -3.49 -9.68
CA GLY A 265 23.32 -4.04 -10.94
C GLY A 265 22.44 -5.14 -11.57
N ARG A 266 21.32 -5.54 -10.94
CA ARG A 266 20.36 -6.52 -11.48
C ARG A 266 19.09 -5.91 -12.08
N TYR A 267 19.00 -4.58 -12.14
CA TYR A 267 17.92 -3.86 -12.82
C TYR A 267 18.47 -3.01 -13.98
N ASP A 268 17.60 -2.70 -14.94
CA ASP A 268 17.90 -1.83 -16.08
C ASP A 268 17.07 -0.53 -15.97
N ARG A 269 15.86 -0.51 -16.49
CA ARG A 269 14.97 0.65 -16.48
C ARG A 269 13.89 0.46 -15.44
N VAL A 270 13.76 1.44 -14.54
CA VAL A 270 12.83 1.37 -13.42
C VAL A 270 11.91 2.58 -13.47
N VAL A 271 10.61 2.33 -13.55
CA VAL A 271 9.55 3.34 -13.49
C VAL A 271 8.76 3.14 -12.21
N LEU A 272 8.59 4.21 -11.44
CA LEU A 272 7.92 4.24 -10.14
C LEU A 272 6.79 5.27 -10.19
N ASP A 273 5.55 4.81 -10.36
CA ASP A 273 4.37 5.66 -10.51
C ASP A 273 3.58 5.76 -9.20
N GLY A 274 3.41 6.97 -8.69
CA GLY A 274 2.85 7.22 -7.36
C GLY A 274 3.80 6.72 -6.27
N ALA A 275 4.99 7.32 -6.16
CA ALA A 275 6.07 6.75 -5.38
C ALA A 275 5.87 6.91 -3.86
N VAL A 276 6.18 5.85 -3.12
CA VAL A 276 6.23 5.82 -1.66
C VAL A 276 7.69 5.93 -1.21
N ALA A 277 8.03 7.03 -0.54
CA ALA A 277 9.33 7.15 0.12
C ALA A 277 9.41 6.14 1.29
N PRO A 278 10.57 5.51 1.52
CA PRO A 278 10.72 4.53 2.60
C PRO A 278 10.36 5.07 3.99
N GLY A 279 10.55 6.37 4.24
CA GLY A 279 10.15 7.02 5.50
C GLY A 279 8.63 7.15 5.69
N ASP A 280 7.87 7.09 4.60
CA ASP A 280 6.40 7.16 4.60
C ASP A 280 5.74 5.78 4.58
N TYR A 281 6.50 4.71 4.33
CA TYR A 281 5.99 3.35 4.41
C TYR A 281 5.83 2.93 5.87
N LYS A 282 4.60 2.94 6.36
CA LYS A 282 4.23 2.71 7.75
C LYS A 282 3.14 1.64 7.85
N ALA A 283 2.92 1.09 9.04
CA ALA A 283 1.82 0.16 9.29
C ALA A 283 0.44 0.80 8.96
N ARG A 284 0.28 2.10 9.18
CA ARG A 284 -0.85 2.91 8.71
C ARG A 284 -0.44 3.61 7.41
N LEU A 285 -0.55 2.92 6.26
CA LEU A 285 -0.04 3.39 4.95
C LEU A 285 -0.56 4.78 4.56
N MET A 286 -1.81 5.10 4.92
CA MET A 286 -2.47 6.35 4.53
C MET A 286 -2.30 7.48 5.57
N GLN A 287 -1.56 7.24 6.66
CA GLN A 287 -1.33 8.26 7.67
C GLN A 287 -0.51 9.41 7.11
N GLY A 288 -1.05 10.61 7.19
CA GLY A 288 -0.45 11.83 6.67
C GLY A 288 -0.95 12.22 5.27
N ALA A 289 -1.89 11.45 4.69
CA ALA A 289 -2.53 11.77 3.41
C ALA A 289 -3.93 12.43 3.60
N GLU A 290 -4.30 12.76 4.83
CA GLU A 290 -5.60 13.38 5.15
C GLU A 290 -5.84 14.67 4.36
N PRO A 291 -4.87 15.62 4.30
CA PRO A 291 -5.08 16.88 3.58
C PRO A 291 -5.37 16.67 2.08
N GLU A 292 -4.66 15.75 1.45
CA GLU A 292 -4.84 15.42 0.03
C GLU A 292 -6.21 14.77 -0.22
N ASN A 293 -6.67 13.91 0.70
CA ASN A 293 -7.98 13.27 0.61
C ASN A 293 -9.11 14.30 0.78
N GLU A 294 -9.03 15.20 1.78
CA GLU A 294 -10.04 16.26 1.98
C GLU A 294 -10.06 17.22 0.77
N ARG A 295 -8.90 17.55 0.20
CA ARG A 295 -8.82 18.36 -1.01
C ARG A 295 -9.44 17.66 -2.21
N ALA A 296 -9.10 16.40 -2.46
CA ALA A 296 -9.68 15.62 -3.56
C ALA A 296 -11.21 15.51 -3.45
N LEU A 297 -11.74 15.32 -2.22
CA LEU A 297 -13.17 15.37 -1.96
C LEU A 297 -13.78 16.75 -2.27
N SER A 298 -13.11 17.82 -1.86
CA SER A 298 -13.55 19.20 -2.14
C SER A 298 -13.58 19.50 -3.64
N ASP A 299 -12.59 19.04 -4.40
CA ASP A 299 -12.52 19.20 -5.85
C ASP A 299 -13.60 18.38 -6.55
N TRP A 300 -13.83 17.15 -6.10
CA TRP A 300 -14.96 16.35 -6.57
C TRP A 300 -16.31 17.02 -6.26
N ALA A 301 -16.47 17.59 -5.07
CA ALA A 301 -17.70 18.28 -4.69
C ALA A 301 -17.97 19.52 -5.57
N ALA A 302 -16.93 20.26 -5.95
CA ALA A 302 -17.04 21.36 -6.91
C ALA A 302 -17.48 20.86 -8.29
N TRP A 303 -16.95 19.74 -8.76
CA TRP A 303 -17.35 19.10 -10.02
C TRP A 303 -18.81 18.59 -9.96
N ALA A 304 -19.20 17.94 -8.85
CA ALA A 304 -20.54 17.39 -8.65
C ALA A 304 -21.61 18.50 -8.56
N ALA A 305 -21.27 19.66 -7.98
CA ALA A 305 -22.15 20.83 -7.91
C ALA A 305 -22.61 21.31 -9.29
N GLY A 306 -21.73 21.32 -10.29
CA GLY A 306 -22.06 21.62 -11.69
C GLY A 306 -22.97 20.57 -12.36
N ARG A 307 -23.28 19.47 -11.67
CA ARG A 307 -24.09 18.35 -12.16
C ARG A 307 -25.26 18.02 -11.22
N HIS A 308 -25.72 19.02 -10.46
CA HIS A 308 -26.80 18.87 -9.50
C HIS A 308 -28.07 18.27 -10.12
N ASP A 309 -28.44 18.69 -11.32
CA ASP A 309 -29.69 18.24 -11.98
C ASP A 309 -29.65 16.74 -12.31
N ALA A 310 -28.43 16.14 -12.46
CA ALA A 310 -28.25 14.71 -12.68
C ALA A 310 -28.22 13.91 -11.37
N HIS A 311 -27.58 14.45 -10.33
CA HIS A 311 -27.24 13.67 -9.12
C HIS A 311 -27.94 14.14 -7.84
N GLY A 312 -28.47 15.37 -7.81
CA GLY A 312 -29.26 15.90 -6.68
C GLY A 312 -28.43 16.19 -5.41
N LEU A 313 -27.10 16.40 -5.52
CA LEU A 313 -26.20 16.49 -4.37
C LEU A 313 -26.03 17.91 -3.80
N GLY A 314 -26.37 18.94 -4.55
CA GLY A 314 -26.20 20.36 -4.19
C GLY A 314 -25.75 21.17 -5.41
N ARG A 315 -26.03 22.49 -5.43
CA ARG A 315 -25.69 23.40 -6.54
C ARG A 315 -24.37 24.14 -6.32
N THR A 316 -23.81 24.01 -5.12
CA THR A 316 -22.51 24.59 -4.75
C THR A 316 -21.64 23.51 -4.10
N ARG A 317 -20.32 23.72 -4.13
CA ARG A 317 -19.38 22.85 -3.42
C ARG A 317 -19.75 22.67 -1.95
N ALA A 318 -20.13 23.75 -1.28
CA ALA A 318 -20.52 23.71 0.13
C ALA A 318 -21.77 22.85 0.36
N GLU A 319 -22.78 22.94 -0.49
CA GLU A 319 -23.99 22.11 -0.39
C GLU A 319 -23.68 20.63 -0.62
N VAL A 320 -22.81 20.30 -1.57
CA VAL A 320 -22.40 18.92 -1.82
C VAL A 320 -21.63 18.36 -0.61
N LEU A 321 -20.69 19.12 -0.04
CA LEU A 321 -19.99 18.72 1.17
C LEU A 321 -20.94 18.56 2.36
N ALA A 322 -21.89 19.47 2.54
CA ALA A 322 -22.92 19.35 3.58
C ALA A 322 -23.80 18.08 3.38
N THR A 323 -24.08 17.70 2.12
CA THR A 323 -24.76 16.43 1.82
C THR A 323 -23.92 15.24 2.27
N VAL A 324 -22.62 15.24 2.00
CA VAL A 324 -21.68 14.18 2.45
C VAL A 324 -21.64 14.12 3.99
N GLU A 325 -21.49 15.24 4.66
CA GLU A 325 -21.53 15.33 6.13
C GLU A 325 -22.85 14.81 6.70
N GLY A 326 -23.98 15.15 6.07
CA GLY A 326 -25.30 14.66 6.43
C GLY A 326 -25.43 13.14 6.31
N ILE A 327 -24.83 12.53 5.29
CA ILE A 327 -24.78 11.07 5.10
C ILE A 327 -23.99 10.42 6.24
N VAL A 328 -22.79 10.95 6.55
CA VAL A 328 -21.94 10.43 7.63
C VAL A 328 -22.65 10.58 8.97
N ALA A 329 -23.26 11.73 9.25
CA ALA A 329 -24.03 11.94 10.48
C ALA A 329 -25.26 11.01 10.57
N ALA A 330 -25.92 10.71 9.46
CA ALA A 330 -27.04 9.76 9.44
C ALA A 330 -26.55 8.32 9.73
N SER A 331 -25.44 7.90 9.11
CA SER A 331 -24.85 6.58 9.32
C SER A 331 -24.34 6.38 10.76
N ALA A 332 -23.94 7.45 11.45
CA ALA A 332 -23.58 7.44 12.86
C ALA A 332 -24.77 7.24 13.81
N ARG A 333 -25.98 7.69 13.41
CA ARG A 333 -27.21 7.45 14.17
C ARG A 333 -27.78 6.06 13.99
N GLY A 334 -27.46 5.41 12.88
CA GLY A 334 -27.89 4.05 12.58
C GLY A 334 -27.48 3.65 11.16
N PRO A 335 -27.23 2.35 10.91
CA PRO A 335 -26.74 1.89 9.61
C PRO A 335 -27.71 2.25 8.47
N LEU A 336 -27.16 2.83 7.41
CA LEU A 336 -27.88 3.10 6.16
C LEU A 336 -28.13 1.79 5.41
N THR A 337 -29.33 1.59 4.91
CA THR A 337 -29.67 0.42 4.08
C THR A 337 -29.59 0.81 2.61
N VAL A 338 -28.74 0.13 1.83
CA VAL A 338 -28.59 0.30 0.39
C VAL A 338 -28.78 -1.04 -0.33
N GLY A 339 -29.34 -0.98 -1.54
CA GLY A 339 -29.72 -2.17 -2.29
C GLY A 339 -31.17 -2.60 -2.04
N ALA A 340 -31.54 -3.69 -2.67
CA ALA A 340 -32.83 -4.37 -2.53
C ALA A 340 -32.60 -5.87 -2.59
N ALA A 341 -33.54 -6.66 -1.99
CA ALA A 341 -33.41 -8.11 -2.02
C ALA A 341 -33.21 -8.61 -3.47
N PRO A 342 -32.32 -9.59 -3.71
CA PRO A 342 -31.56 -10.37 -2.71
C PRO A 342 -30.28 -9.71 -2.18
N GLU A 343 -29.85 -8.56 -2.70
CA GLU A 343 -28.58 -7.93 -2.37
C GLU A 343 -28.79 -6.63 -1.60
N VAL A 344 -28.59 -6.68 -0.28
CA VAL A 344 -28.80 -5.57 0.64
C VAL A 344 -27.57 -5.40 1.54
N PHE A 345 -27.07 -4.17 1.66
CA PHE A 345 -25.95 -3.83 2.54
C PHE A 345 -26.39 -2.83 3.61
N ARG A 346 -25.73 -2.88 4.76
CA ARG A 346 -25.92 -1.96 5.88
C ARG A 346 -24.60 -1.28 6.19
N LEU A 347 -24.59 0.05 6.12
CA LEU A 347 -23.39 0.87 6.20
C LEU A 347 -23.49 1.83 7.39
N ASP A 348 -22.61 1.67 8.39
CA ASP A 348 -22.47 2.64 9.47
C ASP A 348 -21.35 3.67 9.18
N ASP A 349 -21.07 4.52 10.14
CA ASP A 349 -20.06 5.59 10.03
C ASP A 349 -18.61 5.10 9.99
N THR A 350 -18.38 3.79 10.10
CA THR A 350 -17.06 3.19 9.89
C THR A 350 -16.83 2.80 8.42
N GLN A 351 -17.89 2.51 7.67
CA GLN A 351 -17.82 2.07 6.26
C GLN A 351 -18.05 3.20 5.25
N VAL A 352 -18.93 4.16 5.55
CA VAL A 352 -19.22 5.27 4.63
C VAL A 352 -17.97 6.06 4.22
N PRO A 353 -17.04 6.42 5.12
CA PRO A 353 -15.80 7.10 4.72
C PRO A 353 -14.92 6.30 3.76
N LEU A 354 -14.93 4.96 3.83
CA LEU A 354 -14.21 4.11 2.89
C LEU A 354 -14.71 4.26 1.45
N ILE A 355 -16.03 4.36 1.25
CA ILE A 355 -16.62 4.54 -0.10
C ILE A 355 -16.13 5.83 -0.73
N LEU A 356 -16.16 6.92 0.03
CA LEU A 356 -15.66 8.22 -0.41
C LEU A 356 -14.16 8.16 -0.68
N PHE A 357 -13.39 7.58 0.25
CA PHE A 357 -11.96 7.36 0.10
C PHE A 357 -11.65 6.61 -1.20
N MET A 358 -12.34 5.52 -1.51
CA MET A 358 -12.09 4.74 -2.74
C MET A 358 -12.38 5.56 -4.00
N GLY A 359 -13.46 6.34 -4.01
CA GLY A 359 -13.93 7.06 -5.21
C GLY A 359 -13.12 8.31 -5.58
N ILE A 360 -12.45 8.98 -4.62
CA ILE A 360 -11.74 10.24 -4.88
C ILE A 360 -10.31 10.07 -5.43
N ALA A 361 -9.85 8.85 -5.64
CA ALA A 361 -8.50 8.58 -6.13
C ALA A 361 -8.35 8.66 -7.66
N ASP A 362 -9.44 8.96 -8.34
CA ASP A 362 -9.51 9.10 -9.79
C ASP A 362 -10.38 10.31 -10.14
N ASP A 363 -9.79 11.29 -10.81
CA ASP A 363 -10.47 12.53 -11.18
C ASP A 363 -10.96 12.55 -12.64
N THR A 364 -11.00 11.42 -13.31
CA THR A 364 -11.67 11.30 -14.61
C THR A 364 -13.18 11.50 -14.47
N ASP A 365 -13.82 12.02 -15.50
CA ASP A 365 -15.28 12.22 -15.50
C ASP A 365 -16.06 10.92 -15.24
N LYS A 366 -15.54 9.78 -15.73
CA LYS A 366 -16.13 8.46 -15.47
C LYS A 366 -16.13 8.13 -13.98
N ALA A 367 -14.98 8.26 -13.32
CA ALA A 367 -14.85 7.94 -11.90
C ALA A 367 -15.61 8.93 -11.00
N ARG A 368 -15.54 10.23 -11.33
CA ARG A 368 -16.32 11.27 -10.63
C ARG A 368 -17.83 11.04 -10.73
N THR A 369 -18.32 10.58 -11.90
CA THR A 369 -19.74 10.22 -12.10
C THR A 369 -20.11 9.01 -11.26
N ALA A 370 -19.31 7.96 -11.27
CA ALA A 370 -19.55 6.77 -10.45
C ALA A 370 -19.62 7.11 -8.95
N LEU A 371 -18.72 7.96 -8.46
CA LEU A 371 -18.77 8.43 -7.07
C LEU A 371 -20.04 9.26 -6.80
N ALA A 372 -20.47 10.11 -7.74
CA ALA A 372 -21.70 10.90 -7.58
C ALA A 372 -22.95 10.02 -7.50
N GLU A 373 -23.01 8.93 -8.27
CA GLU A 373 -24.08 7.93 -8.19
C GLU A 373 -24.10 7.22 -6.83
N GLN A 374 -22.90 6.81 -6.34
CA GLN A 374 -22.76 6.18 -5.03
C GLN A 374 -23.21 7.11 -3.90
N VAL A 375 -22.76 8.37 -3.90
CA VAL A 375 -23.14 9.36 -2.90
C VAL A 375 -24.63 9.70 -2.99
N SER A 376 -25.21 9.76 -4.20
CA SER A 376 -26.65 9.95 -4.38
C SER A 376 -27.47 8.79 -3.80
N ALA A 377 -27.01 7.55 -3.97
CA ALA A 377 -27.62 6.38 -3.34
C ALA A 377 -27.55 6.46 -1.81
N LEU A 378 -26.38 6.81 -1.25
CA LEU A 378 -26.20 7.00 0.18
C LEU A 378 -27.05 8.13 0.74
N ALA A 379 -27.22 9.24 0.01
CA ALA A 379 -28.08 10.35 0.41
C ALA A 379 -29.56 9.94 0.48
N LYS A 380 -30.04 9.12 -0.46
CA LYS A 380 -31.38 8.53 -0.42
C LYS A 380 -31.53 7.60 0.80
N ALA A 381 -30.57 6.73 1.03
CA ALA A 381 -30.58 5.82 2.19
C ALA A 381 -30.58 6.60 3.52
N ALA A 382 -29.84 7.70 3.62
CA ALA A 382 -29.79 8.57 4.80
C ALA A 382 -31.17 9.24 5.10
N GLN A 383 -32.05 9.34 4.08
CA GLN A 383 -33.41 9.86 4.18
C GLN A 383 -34.46 8.75 4.33
N GLY A 384 -34.04 7.49 4.51
CA GLY A 384 -34.95 6.33 4.57
C GLY A 384 -35.64 6.01 3.24
N ARG A 385 -35.15 6.52 2.12
CA ARG A 385 -35.67 6.27 0.78
C ARG A 385 -34.98 5.10 0.09
N PRO A 386 -35.66 4.40 -0.86
CA PRO A 386 -35.02 3.35 -1.64
C PRO A 386 -33.72 3.84 -2.31
N ALA A 387 -32.65 3.08 -2.15
CA ALA A 387 -31.32 3.39 -2.63
C ALA A 387 -30.81 2.22 -3.49
N PRO A 388 -31.19 2.13 -4.78
CA PRO A 388 -30.75 1.07 -5.66
C PRO A 388 -29.24 1.17 -5.88
N LEU A 389 -28.60 0.00 -6.09
CA LEU A 389 -27.16 -0.11 -6.37
C LEU A 389 -26.91 -0.16 -7.87
N SER A 390 -25.92 0.61 -8.34
CA SER A 390 -25.29 0.31 -9.63
C SER A 390 -24.43 -0.96 -9.51
N PRO A 391 -24.17 -1.68 -10.63
CA PRO A 391 -23.30 -2.86 -10.60
C PRO A 391 -21.93 -2.60 -9.98
N ASP A 392 -21.29 -1.47 -10.32
CA ASP A 392 -19.98 -1.08 -9.80
C ASP A 392 -20.04 -0.79 -8.29
N PHE A 393 -21.12 -0.16 -7.81
CA PHE A 393 -21.30 0.08 -6.38
C PHE A 393 -21.55 -1.22 -5.60
N ALA A 394 -22.37 -2.11 -6.15
CA ALA A 394 -22.58 -3.44 -5.57
C ALA A 394 -21.25 -4.23 -5.47
N GLN A 395 -20.43 -4.18 -6.53
CA GLN A 395 -19.12 -4.82 -6.53
C GLN A 395 -18.18 -4.25 -5.45
N LEU A 396 -18.15 -2.92 -5.30
CA LEU A 396 -17.37 -2.27 -4.24
C LEU A 396 -17.82 -2.72 -2.85
N LEU A 397 -19.14 -2.78 -2.62
CA LEU A 397 -19.70 -3.22 -1.33
C LEU A 397 -19.45 -4.70 -1.06
N ARG A 398 -19.57 -5.57 -2.06
CA ARG A 398 -19.17 -6.99 -1.93
C ARG A 398 -17.70 -7.11 -1.57
N TYR A 399 -16.81 -6.42 -2.30
CA TYR A 399 -15.39 -6.38 -1.97
C TYR A 399 -15.15 -5.96 -0.52
N ALA A 400 -15.73 -4.84 -0.10
CA ALA A 400 -15.41 -4.26 1.20
C ALA A 400 -16.05 -5.02 2.38
N LEU A 401 -17.30 -5.48 2.23
CA LEU A 401 -18.16 -5.88 3.34
C LEU A 401 -18.46 -7.38 3.40
N THR A 402 -17.95 -8.16 2.43
CA THR A 402 -18.15 -9.61 2.44
C THR A 402 -16.80 -10.34 2.40
N GLY A 403 -16.82 -11.61 2.75
CA GLY A 403 -15.62 -12.46 2.66
C GLY A 403 -15.26 -12.90 1.23
N GLU A 404 -15.96 -12.44 0.21
CA GLU A 404 -15.77 -12.88 -1.18
C GLU A 404 -14.33 -12.65 -1.70
N GLN A 405 -13.69 -11.59 -1.23
CA GLN A 405 -12.30 -11.26 -1.54
C GLN A 405 -11.40 -11.17 -0.30
N ALA A 406 -11.72 -11.95 0.73
CA ALA A 406 -11.03 -11.99 2.01
C ALA A 406 -9.51 -12.22 1.88
N ALA A 407 -9.10 -13.05 0.93
CA ALA A 407 -7.69 -13.35 0.67
C ALA A 407 -6.90 -12.07 0.32
N THR A 408 -7.48 -11.14 -0.43
CA THR A 408 -6.81 -9.87 -0.81
C THR A 408 -6.50 -9.03 0.42
N GLY A 409 -7.48 -8.80 1.31
CA GLY A 409 -7.27 -8.01 2.53
C GLY A 409 -6.31 -8.70 3.51
N GLY A 410 -6.44 -10.02 3.68
CA GLY A 410 -5.57 -10.81 4.56
C GLY A 410 -4.11 -10.76 4.13
N VAL A 411 -3.83 -10.93 2.84
CA VAL A 411 -2.46 -10.85 2.30
C VAL A 411 -1.92 -9.42 2.34
N GLN A 412 -2.76 -8.42 2.07
CA GLN A 412 -2.36 -7.02 2.23
C GLN A 412 -1.88 -6.72 3.65
N ALA A 413 -2.66 -7.12 4.65
CA ALA A 413 -2.28 -6.99 6.05
C ALA A 413 -1.00 -7.77 6.36
N ALA A 414 -0.88 -9.01 5.87
CA ALA A 414 0.30 -9.85 6.11
C ALA A 414 1.59 -9.20 5.58
N ILE A 415 1.57 -8.58 4.38
CA ILE A 415 2.71 -7.87 3.82
C ILE A 415 3.06 -6.65 4.68
N ILE A 416 2.09 -5.78 4.97
CA ILE A 416 2.31 -4.56 5.74
C ILE A 416 2.85 -4.88 7.13
N CYS A 417 2.19 -5.81 7.83
CA CYS A 417 2.55 -6.17 9.21
C CYS A 417 3.83 -7.01 9.28
N GLY A 418 4.16 -7.74 8.21
CA GLY A 418 5.43 -8.43 8.06
C GLY A 418 6.62 -7.52 7.78
N ASP A 419 6.37 -6.30 7.30
CA ASP A 419 7.39 -5.28 7.02
C ASP A 419 7.56 -4.29 8.18
N VAL A 420 6.46 -3.85 8.81
CA VAL A 420 6.45 -2.72 9.74
C VAL A 420 5.75 -3.09 11.04
N GLY A 421 6.46 -2.91 12.15
CA GLY A 421 5.85 -2.99 13.48
C GLY A 421 4.90 -1.81 13.76
N ALA A 422 3.87 -2.06 14.54
CA ALA A 422 2.88 -1.07 14.93
C ALA A 422 2.76 -0.93 16.45
N PRO A 423 2.31 0.22 16.98
CA PRO A 423 1.96 0.35 18.38
C PRO A 423 0.89 -0.70 18.78
N ARG A 424 1.06 -1.33 19.95
CA ARG A 424 0.12 -2.34 20.43
C ARG A 424 -0.98 -1.77 21.33
N ASP A 425 -0.77 -0.56 21.87
CA ASP A 425 -1.73 0.12 22.71
C ASP A 425 -2.77 0.87 21.83
N PRO A 426 -4.07 0.48 21.87
CA PRO A 426 -5.11 1.15 21.12
C PRO A 426 -5.24 2.65 21.41
N GLU A 427 -4.85 3.10 22.63
CA GLU A 427 -4.95 4.50 23.00
C GLU A 427 -3.99 5.40 22.20
N VAL A 428 -2.91 4.86 21.65
CA VAL A 428 -2.04 5.59 20.71
C VAL A 428 -2.83 5.99 19.46
N TYR A 429 -3.61 5.06 18.92
CA TYR A 429 -4.44 5.28 17.73
C TYR A 429 -5.57 6.26 18.02
N TRP A 430 -6.24 6.09 19.16
CA TRP A 430 -7.32 6.99 19.55
C TRP A 430 -6.84 8.45 19.68
N ARG A 431 -5.70 8.68 20.32
CA ARG A 431 -5.11 10.03 20.42
C ARG A 431 -4.77 10.62 19.06
N ASP A 432 -4.25 9.81 18.12
CA ASP A 432 -3.93 10.25 16.77
C ASP A 432 -5.20 10.56 15.97
N ILE A 433 -6.25 9.72 16.11
CA ILE A 433 -7.58 9.94 15.51
C ILE A 433 -8.16 11.28 15.99
N GLU A 434 -8.21 11.53 17.30
CA GLU A 434 -8.79 12.77 17.86
C GLU A 434 -8.01 14.01 17.41
N ARG A 435 -6.69 13.91 17.34
CA ARG A 435 -5.85 14.99 16.82
C ARG A 435 -6.11 15.26 15.35
N SER A 436 -6.20 14.22 14.53
CA SER A 436 -6.42 14.34 13.10
C SER A 436 -7.85 14.77 12.78
N ARG A 437 -8.85 14.27 13.50
CA ARG A 437 -10.28 14.60 13.33
C ARG A 437 -10.55 16.12 13.43
N ALA A 438 -9.82 16.83 14.28
CA ALA A 438 -10.00 18.27 14.46
C ALA A 438 -9.75 19.07 13.16
N ALA A 439 -8.81 18.62 12.33
CA ALA A 439 -8.49 19.27 11.05
C ALA A 439 -9.06 18.51 9.84
N HIS A 440 -9.26 17.21 9.97
CA HIS A 440 -9.67 16.29 8.90
C HIS A 440 -10.79 15.38 9.39
N PRO A 441 -12.04 15.89 9.51
CA PRO A 441 -13.12 15.19 10.21
C PRO A 441 -13.56 13.90 9.54
N LEU A 442 -13.46 13.81 8.20
CA LEU A 442 -13.87 12.64 7.47
C LEU A 442 -12.75 11.59 7.34
N PHE A 443 -11.57 12.00 6.87
CA PHE A 443 -10.49 11.06 6.57
C PHE A 443 -9.51 10.85 7.72
N GLY A 444 -9.42 11.76 8.68
CA GLY A 444 -8.57 11.59 9.87
C GLY A 444 -8.87 10.31 10.64
N PRO A 445 -10.15 10.01 10.97
CA PRO A 445 -10.53 8.75 11.63
C PRO A 445 -10.29 7.50 10.78
N LEU A 446 -10.21 7.60 9.46
CA LEU A 446 -9.91 6.48 8.57
C LEU A 446 -8.42 6.20 8.49
N THR A 447 -7.61 7.23 8.21
CA THR A 447 -6.17 7.08 7.94
C THR A 447 -5.35 6.82 9.20
N ASN A 448 -5.85 7.25 10.37
CA ASN A 448 -5.22 7.04 11.68
C ASN A 448 -5.81 5.87 12.45
N ASN A 449 -6.79 5.14 11.89
CA ASN A 449 -7.42 4.02 12.58
C ASN A 449 -6.43 2.91 12.92
N ILE A 450 -6.78 2.13 13.95
CA ILE A 450 -6.09 0.89 14.29
C ILE A 450 -6.26 -0.11 13.14
N ASN A 451 -5.26 -0.96 12.93
CA ASN A 451 -5.28 -1.98 11.90
C ASN A 451 -4.72 -3.31 12.45
N PRO A 452 -4.77 -4.43 11.70
CA PRO A 452 -4.32 -5.73 12.20
C PRO A 452 -2.88 -5.76 12.71
N CYS A 453 -2.01 -4.84 12.24
CA CYS A 453 -0.60 -4.82 12.65
C CYS A 453 -0.40 -4.52 14.15
N ALA A 454 -1.37 -3.87 14.82
CA ALA A 454 -1.35 -3.66 16.26
C ALA A 454 -1.37 -5.00 17.04
N PHE A 455 -1.89 -6.05 16.43
CA PHE A 455 -2.07 -7.39 17.01
C PHE A 455 -1.18 -8.45 16.33
N TRP A 456 -0.25 -8.02 15.44
CA TRP A 456 0.64 -8.89 14.68
C TRP A 456 1.97 -9.14 15.41
N ASP A 457 2.69 -10.17 14.99
CA ASP A 457 4.04 -10.40 15.47
C ASP A 457 5.03 -9.36 14.89
N ARG A 458 6.16 -9.18 15.55
CA ARG A 458 7.18 -8.23 15.06
C ARG A 458 7.76 -8.73 13.73
N PRO A 459 8.04 -7.81 12.77
CA PRO A 459 8.76 -8.15 11.56
C PRO A 459 10.07 -8.87 11.84
N ARG A 460 10.43 -9.83 11.00
CA ARG A 460 11.70 -10.59 11.12
C ARG A 460 12.91 -9.78 10.65
N GLU A 461 12.70 -8.88 9.72
CA GLU A 461 13.76 -8.04 9.15
C GLU A 461 13.40 -6.56 9.32
N GLU A 462 14.42 -5.70 9.40
CA GLU A 462 14.21 -4.25 9.38
C GLU A 462 13.78 -3.77 8.00
N LEU A 463 13.06 -2.65 7.97
CA LEU A 463 12.75 -1.95 6.73
C LEU A 463 14.02 -1.63 5.95
N THR A 464 13.93 -1.77 4.63
CA THR A 464 15.04 -1.42 3.75
C THR A 464 15.23 0.10 3.72
N ARG A 465 16.41 0.55 4.08
CA ARG A 465 16.82 1.95 3.98
C ARG A 465 17.42 2.22 2.61
N VAL A 466 17.15 3.38 2.03
CA VAL A 466 17.85 3.86 0.85
C VAL A 466 19.27 4.26 1.27
N ARG A 467 20.25 3.52 0.76
CA ARG A 467 21.69 3.73 1.04
C ARG A 467 22.50 3.93 -0.23
N ARG A 468 21.91 3.62 -1.38
CA ARG A 468 22.53 3.69 -2.70
C ARG A 468 21.66 4.48 -3.63
N ASP A 469 22.26 5.33 -4.39
CA ASP A 469 21.59 6.02 -5.47
C ASP A 469 21.17 5.05 -6.58
N ALA A 470 20.07 5.36 -7.25
CA ALA A 470 19.52 4.57 -8.34
C ALA A 470 18.92 5.50 -9.39
N ALA A 471 19.32 5.32 -10.64
CA ALA A 471 18.76 6.03 -11.78
C ALA A 471 17.39 5.44 -12.14
N VAL A 472 16.32 6.04 -11.61
CA VAL A 472 14.93 5.61 -11.82
C VAL A 472 14.09 6.78 -12.32
N LEU A 473 13.00 6.49 -13.01
CA LEU A 473 12.01 7.48 -13.41
C LEU A 473 10.83 7.44 -12.44
N ILE A 474 10.57 8.53 -11.76
CA ILE A 474 9.44 8.70 -10.83
C ILE A 474 8.34 9.47 -11.56
N VAL A 475 7.09 9.05 -11.40
CA VAL A 475 5.90 9.72 -11.93
C VAL A 475 4.96 10.02 -10.78
N ALA A 476 4.46 11.26 -10.68
CA ALA A 476 3.61 11.68 -9.57
C ALA A 476 2.60 12.76 -9.97
N ALA A 477 1.40 12.73 -9.38
CA ALA A 477 0.41 13.78 -9.47
C ALA A 477 0.43 14.65 -8.20
N THR A 478 0.28 15.98 -8.36
CA THR A 478 0.34 16.90 -7.21
C THR A 478 -0.83 16.75 -6.25
N GLY A 479 -1.92 16.14 -6.69
CA GLY A 479 -3.12 15.89 -5.89
C GLY A 479 -3.38 14.41 -5.58
N ASP A 480 -2.43 13.52 -5.80
CA ASP A 480 -2.61 12.09 -5.49
C ASP A 480 -3.00 11.89 -4.02
N PRO A 481 -4.23 11.39 -3.73
CA PRO A 481 -4.71 11.22 -2.36
C PRO A 481 -4.29 9.89 -1.73
N ARG A 482 -3.47 9.08 -2.40
CA ARG A 482 -2.97 7.78 -1.91
C ARG A 482 -1.49 7.85 -1.58
N THR A 483 -0.68 8.11 -2.58
CA THR A 483 0.76 8.31 -2.45
C THR A 483 1.04 9.77 -2.74
N THR A 484 1.08 10.57 -1.67
CA THR A 484 1.12 12.02 -1.80
C THR A 484 2.33 12.48 -2.62
N TYR A 485 2.17 13.59 -3.34
CA TYR A 485 3.28 14.19 -4.09
C TYR A 485 4.53 14.39 -3.25
N ARG A 486 4.34 14.79 -1.98
CA ARG A 486 5.45 14.94 -1.01
C ARG A 486 6.24 13.65 -0.83
N SER A 487 5.58 12.50 -0.81
CA SER A 487 6.25 11.20 -0.70
C SER A 487 7.08 10.89 -1.95
N SER A 488 6.51 11.15 -3.14
CA SER A 488 7.22 10.96 -4.41
C SER A 488 8.43 11.89 -4.54
N ALA A 489 8.29 13.16 -4.17
CA ALA A 489 9.38 14.13 -4.12
C ALA A 489 10.45 13.72 -3.10
N GLY A 490 10.03 13.25 -1.92
CA GLY A 490 10.97 12.72 -0.90
C GLY A 490 11.76 11.50 -1.36
N LEU A 491 11.17 10.61 -2.17
CA LEU A 491 11.94 9.52 -2.78
C LEU A 491 12.93 10.06 -3.84
N HIS A 492 12.51 11.05 -4.62
CA HIS A 492 13.37 11.69 -5.60
C HIS A 492 14.60 12.34 -4.93
N GLU A 493 14.41 13.06 -3.82
CA GLU A 493 15.50 13.64 -3.02
C GLU A 493 16.48 12.57 -2.48
N LEU A 494 15.97 11.39 -2.11
CA LEU A 494 16.79 10.26 -1.64
C LEU A 494 17.56 9.56 -2.76
N LEU A 495 17.20 9.78 -4.02
CA LEU A 495 17.79 9.17 -5.22
C LEU A 495 18.23 10.26 -6.21
N PRO A 496 19.38 10.92 -5.99
CA PRO A 496 19.82 12.06 -6.79
C PRO A 496 19.93 11.81 -8.31
N SER A 497 20.17 10.57 -8.73
CA SER A 497 20.20 10.17 -10.14
C SER A 497 18.80 9.90 -10.73
N SER A 498 17.74 9.96 -9.95
CA SER A 498 16.38 9.81 -10.45
C SER A 498 15.92 11.05 -11.23
N LYS A 499 14.82 10.91 -11.97
CA LYS A 499 14.09 12.02 -12.57
C LYS A 499 12.62 11.93 -12.20
N LEU A 500 11.98 13.09 -12.01
CA LEU A 500 10.59 13.23 -11.62
C LEU A 500 9.76 13.81 -12.76
N ILE A 501 8.66 13.10 -13.11
CA ILE A 501 7.59 13.61 -13.95
C ILE A 501 6.44 14.00 -13.04
N THR A 502 6.09 15.27 -13.01
CA THR A 502 4.98 15.82 -12.22
C THR A 502 3.78 16.09 -13.11
N VAL A 503 2.61 15.58 -12.73
CA VAL A 503 1.33 16.02 -13.32
C VAL A 503 0.67 17.00 -12.36
N GLU A 504 0.55 18.25 -12.78
CA GLU A 504 -0.04 19.30 -11.96
C GLU A 504 -1.57 19.24 -11.98
N ASN A 505 -2.20 19.56 -10.84
CA ASN A 505 -3.65 19.68 -10.65
C ASN A 505 -4.45 18.40 -10.98
N ALA A 506 -3.84 17.22 -10.84
CA ALA A 506 -4.49 15.94 -10.95
C ALA A 506 -4.68 15.30 -9.57
N ASN A 507 -5.91 14.92 -9.23
CA ASN A 507 -6.22 14.09 -8.08
C ASN A 507 -6.26 12.62 -8.51
N ARG A 508 -5.14 12.16 -9.09
CA ARG A 508 -5.07 10.85 -9.72
C ARG A 508 -3.97 9.99 -9.11
N HIS A 509 -4.37 8.79 -8.70
CA HIS A 509 -3.47 7.72 -8.30
C HIS A 509 -3.23 6.75 -9.46
N GLY A 510 -1.97 6.64 -9.91
CA GLY A 510 -1.60 5.88 -11.11
C GLY A 510 -1.81 6.66 -12.41
N LEU A 511 -0.72 6.99 -13.10
CA LEU A 511 -0.72 7.92 -14.24
C LEU A 511 -0.36 7.23 -15.55
N TYR A 512 0.76 6.52 -15.58
CA TYR A 512 1.27 5.92 -16.82
C TYR A 512 0.35 4.81 -17.34
N GLY A 513 -0.16 4.98 -18.55
CA GLY A 513 -1.07 4.04 -19.18
C GLY A 513 -2.49 3.99 -18.57
N GLU A 514 -2.71 4.67 -17.44
CA GLU A 514 -3.97 4.65 -16.69
C GLU A 514 -4.76 5.95 -16.83
N TYR A 515 -4.08 7.10 -16.90
CA TYR A 515 -4.71 8.41 -16.90
C TYR A 515 -4.95 8.99 -18.30
N GLY A 516 -4.27 8.41 -19.31
CA GLY A 516 -4.38 8.90 -20.69
C GLY A 516 -3.64 10.22 -20.94
N ASN A 517 -2.66 10.57 -20.10
CA ASN A 517 -1.84 11.77 -20.28
C ASN A 517 -0.71 11.50 -21.27
N GLY A 518 -0.83 12.05 -22.50
CA GLY A 518 0.12 11.82 -23.58
C GLY A 518 1.55 12.32 -23.27
N CYS A 519 1.72 13.33 -22.38
CA CYS A 519 3.02 13.81 -21.94
C CYS A 519 3.70 12.75 -21.05
N VAL A 520 3.00 12.24 -20.03
CA VAL A 520 3.50 11.17 -19.15
C VAL A 520 3.85 9.92 -19.96
N ASP A 521 2.90 9.46 -20.77
CA ASP A 521 3.06 8.24 -21.57
C ASP A 521 4.25 8.38 -22.55
N GLY A 522 4.42 9.57 -23.13
CA GLY A 522 5.53 9.88 -24.05
C GLY A 522 6.91 9.80 -23.36
N GLU A 523 7.07 10.46 -22.21
CA GLU A 523 8.33 10.48 -21.46
C GLU A 523 8.69 9.10 -20.91
N VAL A 524 7.72 8.36 -20.33
CA VAL A 524 7.94 7.00 -19.83
C VAL A 524 8.33 6.06 -20.99
N ASN A 525 7.64 6.15 -22.12
CA ASN A 525 7.95 5.33 -23.30
C ASN A 525 9.32 5.67 -23.88
N ALA A 526 9.72 6.95 -23.91
CA ALA A 526 11.05 7.38 -24.34
C ALA A 526 12.15 6.79 -23.44
N TYR A 527 11.96 6.85 -22.12
CA TYR A 527 12.88 6.21 -21.17
C TYR A 527 12.93 4.70 -21.35
N LEU A 528 11.78 4.03 -21.44
CA LEU A 528 11.71 2.57 -21.68
C LEU A 528 12.32 2.17 -23.04
N ALA A 529 12.26 3.02 -24.05
CA ALA A 529 12.86 2.75 -25.36
C ALA A 529 14.39 2.89 -25.37
N THR A 530 14.91 3.89 -24.67
CA THR A 530 16.32 4.33 -24.80
C THR A 530 17.18 3.96 -23.59
N GLY A 531 16.58 3.77 -22.40
CA GLY A 531 17.29 3.64 -21.12
C GLY A 531 17.87 4.97 -20.62
N LYS A 532 17.60 6.09 -21.30
CA LYS A 532 18.08 7.39 -20.90
C LYS A 532 16.97 8.16 -20.19
N LEU A 533 17.20 8.55 -18.96
CA LEU A 533 16.33 9.46 -18.21
C LEU A 533 16.24 10.83 -18.91
N PRO A 534 15.15 11.56 -18.74
CA PRO A 534 15.09 12.97 -19.12
C PRO A 534 16.29 13.75 -18.56
N LYS A 535 16.76 14.78 -19.28
CA LYS A 535 17.88 15.60 -18.78
C LYS A 535 17.54 16.34 -17.49
N GLU A 536 16.29 16.77 -17.39
CA GLU A 536 15.72 17.51 -16.25
C GLU A 536 14.40 16.88 -15.85
N ASP A 537 13.92 17.20 -14.67
CA ASP A 537 12.57 16.88 -14.25
C ASP A 537 11.54 17.50 -15.18
N ARG A 538 10.38 16.89 -15.33
CA ARG A 538 9.35 17.29 -16.28
C ARG A 538 8.05 17.61 -15.58
N THR A 539 7.38 18.65 -16.04
CA THR A 539 6.01 18.95 -15.63
C THR A 539 5.07 18.72 -16.82
N CYS A 540 4.01 17.96 -16.59
CA CYS A 540 2.93 17.71 -17.52
C CYS A 540 1.64 18.35 -16.98
N SER A 541 0.87 18.98 -17.85
CA SER A 541 -0.46 19.50 -17.49
C SER A 541 -1.53 18.42 -17.62
N THR A 542 -2.67 18.62 -16.93
CA THR A 542 -3.88 17.80 -17.08
C THR A 542 -4.66 18.07 -18.37
N ALA A 543 -4.21 19.01 -19.22
CA ALA A 543 -4.92 19.37 -20.44
C ALA A 543 -5.16 18.14 -21.31
N SER A 544 -6.43 17.93 -21.65
CA SER A 544 -6.91 16.93 -22.61
C SER A 544 -6.11 16.99 -23.91
N PRO A 545 -5.93 15.86 -24.63
CA PRO A 545 -5.35 15.88 -25.95
C PRO A 545 -6.17 16.84 -26.81
N SER A 546 -5.50 17.82 -27.40
CA SER A 546 -6.06 18.77 -28.33
C SER A 546 -6.94 18.05 -29.36
N SER A 547 -8.20 18.42 -29.43
CA SER A 547 -9.01 18.22 -30.62
C SER A 547 -8.15 18.57 -31.83
N SER A 548 -7.83 17.59 -32.65
CA SER A 548 -7.22 17.81 -33.95
C SER A 548 -8.07 18.82 -34.69
N SER A 549 -7.57 20.03 -34.86
CA SER A 549 -8.08 21.01 -35.79
C SER A 549 -8.03 20.39 -37.18
N SER A 550 -9.16 19.88 -37.66
CA SER A 550 -9.38 19.65 -39.09
C SER A 550 -9.40 21.03 -39.75
N SER A 551 -8.26 21.47 -40.24
CA SER A 551 -8.21 22.54 -41.24
C SER A 551 -8.82 22.01 -42.51
N SER A 552 -10.12 22.27 -42.71
CA SER A 552 -10.72 22.22 -44.02
C SER A 552 -10.08 23.35 -44.86
N SER A 553 -9.14 22.99 -45.72
CA SER A 553 -8.76 23.82 -46.84
C SER A 553 -9.91 23.80 -47.84
N SER A 554 -10.71 24.83 -47.86
CA SER A 554 -11.53 25.21 -48.99
C SER A 554 -10.60 25.73 -50.08
N SER A 555 -10.44 24.98 -51.13
CA SER A 555 -9.91 25.45 -52.43
C SER A 555 -11.06 25.99 -53.24
N ASP A 556 -11.01 27.28 -53.56
CA ASP A 556 -11.68 27.88 -54.73
C ASP A 556 -11.02 27.41 -56.03
#